data_17042b2be310de7635eeaeb66fd8a0ee
#
_entry.id   17042b2be310de7635eeaeb66fd8a0ee
#
_cell.length_a   1.000
_cell.length_b   1.000
_cell.length_c   1.000
_cell.angle_alpha   90.00
_cell.angle_beta   90.00
_cell.angle_gamma   90.00
#
_symmetry.space_group_name_H-M   'P 1'
#
loop_
_entity.id
_entity.type
_entity.pdbx_description
1 polymer ?
#
loop_
_entity_poly.entity_id
_entity_poly.type
_entity_poly.pdbx_seq_one_letter_code
_entity_poly.pdbx_strand_id
1 'polypeptide(L)'
;MRITNNIILHNTTGNINGNKVNVNNLNNQMTSQKKIQRPSENPVIAVRSLRLRTTLSEIDQYYENNIPDAESWMKVTETALANMKRILTDIRTQCTYGASDQITADDRKTILTQLEKLRDQVYAEGNADYAGRTVFTGYRTNQKLTFMTDDNTTSYNITQGLSYKNLEEHRYYSCLLYTS
;
A
#
# COMPACT_ATOMS: atom_id res chain seq x y z
N MET A 1 48.52 -56.80 -27.08
CA MET A 1 48.95 -55.53 -26.48
C MET A 1 49.57 -55.78 -25.12
N ARG A 2 50.81 -55.44 -24.94
CA ARG A 2 51.50 -55.59 -23.63
C ARG A 2 51.05 -54.43 -22.74
N ILE A 3 50.17 -54.68 -21.82
CA ILE A 3 49.75 -53.67 -20.83
C ILE A 3 50.93 -53.51 -19.87
N THR A 4 51.58 -52.36 -19.91
CA THR A 4 52.72 -52.05 -19.06
C THR A 4 52.21 -51.73 -17.65
N ASN A 5 52.86 -52.26 -16.59
CA ASN A 5 52.56 -51.98 -15.19
C ASN A 5 52.37 -50.44 -14.91
N ASN A 6 53.08 -49.60 -15.65
CA ASN A 6 53.01 -48.18 -15.56
C ASN A 6 51.66 -47.61 -15.98
N ILE A 7 50.98 -48.23 -16.98
CA ILE A 7 49.64 -47.79 -17.42
C ILE A 7 48.59 -48.15 -16.36
N ILE A 8 48.72 -49.34 -15.74
CA ILE A 8 47.83 -49.76 -14.66
C ILE A 8 47.98 -48.81 -13.45
N LEU A 9 49.23 -48.50 -13.08
CA LEU A 9 49.51 -47.61 -11.97
C LEU A 9 48.96 -46.21 -12.22
N HIS A 10 49.13 -45.67 -13.43
CA HIS A 10 48.65 -44.38 -13.83
C HIS A 10 47.12 -44.30 -13.80
N ASN A 11 46.43 -45.30 -14.33
CA ASN A 11 44.97 -45.40 -14.29
C ASN A 11 44.42 -45.52 -12.87
N THR A 12 45.07 -46.34 -12.03
CA THR A 12 44.69 -46.51 -10.62
C THR A 12 44.86 -45.22 -9.83
N THR A 13 45.97 -44.54 -10.03
CA THR A 13 46.25 -43.24 -9.38
C THR A 13 45.25 -42.19 -9.85
N GLY A 14 44.91 -42.16 -11.14
CA GLY A 14 43.86 -41.27 -11.70
C GLY A 14 42.50 -41.52 -11.07
N ASN A 15 42.10 -42.79 -10.94
CA ASN A 15 40.83 -43.17 -10.30
C ASN A 15 40.79 -42.79 -8.80
N ILE A 16 41.89 -43.01 -8.08
CA ILE A 16 42.00 -42.60 -6.66
C ILE A 16 41.89 -41.11 -6.51
N ASN A 17 42.55 -40.30 -7.36
CA ASN A 17 42.46 -38.88 -7.33
C ASN A 17 41.02 -38.37 -7.67
N GLY A 18 40.37 -38.98 -8.66
CA GLY A 18 38.98 -38.70 -8.97
C GLY A 18 38.04 -38.99 -7.79
N ASN A 19 38.24 -40.12 -7.11
CA ASN A 19 37.46 -40.45 -5.92
C ASN A 19 37.71 -39.51 -4.77
N LYS A 20 38.97 -39.06 -4.55
CA LYS A 20 39.29 -38.01 -3.53
C LYS A 20 38.56 -36.69 -3.81
N VAL A 21 38.53 -36.25 -5.06
CA VAL A 21 37.80 -35.03 -5.44
C VAL A 21 36.30 -35.17 -5.17
N ASN A 22 35.71 -36.29 -5.51
CA ASN A 22 34.30 -36.60 -5.28
C ASN A 22 33.97 -36.63 -3.78
N VAL A 23 34.77 -37.29 -2.97
CA VAL A 23 34.63 -37.33 -1.51
C VAL A 23 34.75 -35.95 -0.91
N ASN A 24 35.72 -35.15 -1.35
CA ASN A 24 35.86 -33.77 -0.89
C ASN A 24 34.66 -32.90 -1.24
N ASN A 25 34.11 -33.03 -2.45
CA ASN A 25 32.90 -32.33 -2.87
C ASN A 25 31.69 -32.71 -2.03
N LEU A 26 31.51 -34.02 -1.78
CA LEU A 26 30.42 -34.50 -0.92
C LEU A 26 30.56 -34.01 0.53
N ASN A 27 31.78 -34.03 1.07
CA ASN A 27 32.07 -33.53 2.40
C ASN A 27 31.75 -32.02 2.51
N ASN A 28 32.14 -31.24 1.51
CA ASN A 28 31.79 -29.81 1.43
C ASN A 28 30.28 -29.60 1.35
N GLN A 29 29.56 -30.43 0.59
CA GLN A 29 28.09 -30.37 0.52
C GLN A 29 27.44 -30.70 1.86
N MET A 30 27.95 -31.72 2.56
CA MET A 30 27.45 -32.09 3.89
C MET A 30 27.70 -30.98 4.92
N THR A 31 28.91 -30.44 4.94
CA THR A 31 29.28 -29.37 5.90
C THR A 31 28.52 -28.06 5.67
N SER A 32 28.32 -27.69 4.40
CA SER A 32 27.62 -26.44 4.04
C SER A 32 26.11 -26.61 3.95
N GLN A 33 25.59 -27.85 3.92
CA GLN A 33 24.17 -28.17 3.65
C GLN A 33 23.64 -27.57 2.33
N LYS A 34 24.53 -27.24 1.41
CA LYS A 34 24.22 -26.68 0.10
C LYS A 34 24.73 -27.58 -1.01
N LYS A 35 23.88 -27.82 -2.02
CA LYS A 35 24.21 -28.63 -3.18
C LYS A 35 25.31 -28.00 -4.04
N ILE A 36 25.36 -26.70 -4.12
CA ILE A 36 26.37 -25.87 -4.81
C ILE A 36 26.83 -24.74 -3.91
N GLN A 37 28.12 -24.48 -3.87
CA GLN A 37 28.70 -23.38 -3.11
C GLN A 37 28.98 -22.15 -4.00
N ARG A 38 29.39 -22.41 -5.22
CA ARG A 38 29.79 -21.40 -6.20
C ARG A 38 28.92 -21.49 -7.44
N PRO A 39 28.52 -20.36 -8.04
CA PRO A 39 27.76 -20.37 -9.31
C PRO A 39 28.49 -21.10 -10.45
N SER A 40 29.82 -21.14 -10.41
CA SER A 40 30.66 -21.81 -11.41
C SER A 40 30.53 -23.35 -11.39
N GLU A 41 30.10 -23.95 -10.28
CA GLU A 41 29.91 -25.39 -10.17
C GLU A 41 28.73 -25.89 -11.01
N ASN A 42 27.62 -25.17 -10.98
CA ASN A 42 26.47 -25.44 -11.83
C ASN A 42 25.65 -24.16 -12.07
N PRO A 43 25.90 -23.43 -13.17
CA PRO A 43 25.29 -22.16 -13.45
C PRO A 43 23.76 -22.25 -13.61
N VAL A 44 23.25 -23.34 -14.15
CA VAL A 44 21.81 -23.56 -14.35
C VAL A 44 21.07 -23.65 -13.02
N ILE A 45 21.60 -24.43 -12.08
CA ILE A 45 21.02 -24.55 -10.73
C ILE A 45 21.18 -23.27 -9.97
N ALA A 46 22.31 -22.55 -10.10
CA ALA A 46 22.56 -21.28 -9.46
C ALA A 46 21.52 -20.23 -9.88
N VAL A 47 21.30 -20.06 -11.18
CA VAL A 47 20.30 -19.12 -11.71
C VAL A 47 18.89 -19.47 -11.25
N ARG A 48 18.52 -20.74 -11.28
CA ARG A 48 17.21 -21.20 -10.81
C ARG A 48 17.02 -20.92 -9.31
N SER A 49 18.04 -21.19 -8.50
CA SER A 49 18.00 -20.93 -7.06
C SER A 49 17.88 -19.44 -6.75
N LEU A 50 18.62 -18.59 -7.48
CA LEU A 50 18.49 -17.14 -7.33
C LEU A 50 17.08 -16.65 -7.67
N ARG A 51 16.52 -17.07 -8.80
CA ARG A 51 15.15 -16.73 -9.18
C ARG A 51 14.12 -17.12 -8.11
N LEU A 52 14.22 -18.36 -7.61
CA LEU A 52 13.31 -18.82 -6.55
C LEU A 52 13.46 -18.01 -5.26
N ARG A 53 14.68 -17.63 -4.89
CA ARG A 53 14.91 -16.77 -3.72
C ARG A 53 14.36 -15.37 -3.91
N THR A 54 14.52 -14.79 -5.11
CA THR A 54 13.93 -13.48 -5.42
C THR A 54 12.42 -13.55 -5.33
N THR A 55 11.79 -14.55 -5.95
CA THR A 55 10.34 -14.74 -5.87
C THR A 55 9.86 -14.95 -4.43
N LEU A 56 10.59 -15.73 -3.63
CA LEU A 56 10.27 -15.94 -2.23
C LEU A 56 10.34 -14.61 -1.45
N SER A 57 11.41 -13.83 -1.64
CA SER A 57 11.57 -12.54 -1.00
C SER A 57 10.48 -11.53 -1.41
N GLU A 58 10.05 -11.57 -2.68
CA GLU A 58 8.92 -10.76 -3.15
C GLU A 58 7.60 -11.17 -2.46
N ILE A 59 7.35 -12.47 -2.34
CA ILE A 59 6.17 -12.99 -1.66
C ILE A 59 6.19 -12.62 -0.18
N ASP A 60 7.32 -12.76 0.49
CA ASP A 60 7.48 -12.39 1.89
C ASP A 60 7.23 -10.89 2.09
N GLN A 61 7.75 -10.04 1.20
CA GLN A 61 7.49 -8.61 1.24
C GLN A 61 6.01 -8.28 1.05
N TYR A 62 5.32 -8.94 0.13
CA TYR A 62 3.88 -8.74 -0.05
C TYR A 62 3.11 -9.19 1.18
N TYR A 63 3.42 -10.35 1.72
CA TYR A 63 2.70 -10.94 2.82
C TYR A 63 2.93 -10.21 4.15
N GLU A 64 4.19 -9.88 4.47
CA GLU A 64 4.54 -9.30 5.77
C GLU A 64 4.34 -7.79 5.83
N ASN A 65 4.50 -7.08 4.70
CA ASN A 65 4.46 -5.62 4.68
C ASN A 65 3.28 -5.05 3.89
N ASN A 66 3.15 -5.42 2.60
CA ASN A 66 2.22 -4.73 1.72
C ASN A 66 0.75 -5.02 2.03
N ILE A 67 0.42 -6.27 2.36
CA ILE A 67 -0.96 -6.66 2.68
C ILE A 67 -1.43 -6.05 3.99
N PRO A 68 -0.69 -6.12 5.13
CA PRO A 68 -1.08 -5.48 6.37
C PRO A 68 -1.17 -3.94 6.27
N ASP A 69 -0.29 -3.31 5.49
CA ASP A 69 -0.35 -1.87 5.26
C ASP A 69 -1.60 -1.48 4.46
N ALA A 70 -1.91 -2.23 3.40
CA ALA A 70 -3.13 -2.03 2.61
C ALA A 70 -4.40 -2.27 3.44
N GLU A 71 -4.43 -3.32 4.27
CA GLU A 71 -5.55 -3.60 5.18
C GLU A 71 -5.76 -2.45 6.17
N SER A 72 -4.69 -1.96 6.76
CA SER A 72 -4.74 -0.83 7.69
C SER A 72 -5.23 0.45 7.01
N TRP A 73 -4.77 0.73 5.80
CA TRP A 73 -5.26 1.84 4.98
C TRP A 73 -6.77 1.73 4.71
N MET A 74 -7.23 0.54 4.29
CA MET A 74 -8.66 0.30 4.02
C MET A 74 -9.49 0.43 5.27
N LYS A 75 -9.02 -0.01 6.43
CA LYS A 75 -9.71 0.10 7.72
C LYS A 75 -9.87 1.56 8.16
N VAL A 76 -8.84 2.39 7.99
CA VAL A 76 -8.94 3.83 8.25
C VAL A 76 -9.96 4.48 7.31
N THR A 77 -9.93 4.12 6.02
CA THR A 77 -10.90 4.60 5.03
C THR A 77 -12.33 4.22 5.40
N GLU A 78 -12.56 2.96 5.76
CA GLU A 78 -13.88 2.46 6.19
C GLU A 78 -14.38 3.21 7.42
N THR A 79 -13.52 3.41 8.41
CA THR A 79 -13.87 4.16 9.63
C THR A 79 -14.26 5.59 9.33
N ALA A 80 -13.50 6.30 8.51
CA ALA A 80 -13.79 7.67 8.11
C ALA A 80 -15.11 7.76 7.33
N LEU A 81 -15.36 6.84 6.40
CA LEU A 81 -16.63 6.78 5.66
C LEU A 81 -17.83 6.46 6.56
N ALA A 82 -17.67 5.56 7.53
CA ALA A 82 -18.71 5.25 8.50
C ALA A 82 -19.04 6.48 9.37
N ASN A 83 -18.03 7.22 9.81
CA ASN A 83 -18.20 8.48 10.55
C ASN A 83 -18.90 9.53 9.70
N MET A 84 -18.47 9.74 8.44
CA MET A 84 -19.14 10.66 7.52
C MET A 84 -20.62 10.30 7.33
N LYS A 85 -20.93 9.02 7.13
CA LYS A 85 -22.30 8.56 7.00
C LYS A 85 -23.14 8.90 8.23
N ARG A 86 -22.59 8.69 9.45
CA ARG A 86 -23.27 9.05 10.70
C ARG A 86 -23.53 10.55 10.77
N ILE A 87 -22.52 11.37 10.52
CA ILE A 87 -22.64 12.83 10.53
C ILE A 87 -23.69 13.32 9.52
N LEU A 88 -23.71 12.77 8.30
CA LEU A 88 -24.72 13.09 7.29
C LEU A 88 -26.14 12.70 7.73
N THR A 89 -26.28 11.61 8.47
CA THR A 89 -27.56 11.22 9.05
C THR A 89 -28.01 12.21 10.11
N ASP A 90 -27.10 12.66 10.97
CA ASP A 90 -27.35 13.68 11.98
C ASP A 90 -27.71 15.02 11.34
N ILE A 91 -27.00 15.46 10.31
CA ILE A 91 -27.33 16.65 9.51
C ILE A 91 -28.75 16.55 8.96
N ARG A 92 -29.11 15.42 8.34
CA ARG A 92 -30.46 15.19 7.82
C ARG A 92 -31.53 15.33 8.91
N THR A 93 -31.27 14.75 10.09
CA THR A 93 -32.20 14.83 11.24
C THR A 93 -32.36 16.26 11.71
N GLN A 94 -31.27 17.00 11.85
CA GLN A 94 -31.32 18.42 12.25
C GLN A 94 -32.01 19.30 11.21
N CYS A 95 -31.77 19.06 9.92
CA CYS A 95 -32.46 19.76 8.86
C CYS A 95 -33.98 19.49 8.87
N THR A 96 -34.39 18.22 9.06
CA THR A 96 -35.81 17.85 9.15
C THR A 96 -36.46 18.51 10.38
N TYR A 97 -35.75 18.54 11.51
CA TYR A 97 -36.26 19.23 12.72
C TYR A 97 -36.36 20.73 12.50
N GLY A 98 -35.34 21.37 11.92
CA GLY A 98 -35.31 22.81 11.62
C GLY A 98 -36.37 23.25 10.61
N ALA A 99 -36.86 22.35 9.76
CA ALA A 99 -37.91 22.60 8.78
C ALA A 99 -39.34 22.57 9.38
N SER A 100 -39.50 22.17 10.65
CA SER A 100 -40.83 22.12 11.29
C SER A 100 -41.32 23.51 11.63
N ASP A 101 -42.64 23.70 11.50
CA ASP A 101 -43.29 25.03 11.75
C ASP A 101 -43.37 25.40 13.24
N GLN A 102 -43.11 24.47 14.13
CA GLN A 102 -43.25 24.65 15.58
C GLN A 102 -42.04 25.26 16.26
N ILE A 103 -40.97 25.56 15.53
CA ILE A 103 -39.68 26.00 16.07
C ILE A 103 -39.56 27.51 16.01
N THR A 104 -39.08 28.11 17.11
CA THR A 104 -38.81 29.53 17.19
C THR A 104 -37.60 29.96 16.33
N ALA A 105 -37.52 31.28 16.05
CA ALA A 105 -36.39 31.80 15.27
C ALA A 105 -35.03 31.61 15.97
N ASP A 106 -34.98 31.64 17.30
CA ASP A 106 -33.76 31.44 18.09
C ASP A 106 -33.32 29.96 18.08
N ASP A 107 -34.29 29.03 18.12
CA ASP A 107 -34.00 27.61 18.01
C ASP A 107 -33.44 27.27 16.62
N ARG A 108 -33.97 27.87 15.56
CA ARG A 108 -33.45 27.72 14.19
C ARG A 108 -32.00 28.22 14.08
N LYS A 109 -31.65 29.30 14.75
CA LYS A 109 -30.29 29.84 14.80
C LYS A 109 -29.34 28.85 15.51
N THR A 110 -29.82 28.22 16.58
CA THR A 110 -29.05 27.19 17.29
C THR A 110 -28.82 25.97 16.42
N ILE A 111 -29.83 25.51 15.69
CA ILE A 111 -29.71 24.40 14.72
C ILE A 111 -28.72 24.77 13.62
N LEU A 112 -28.72 25.97 13.09
CA LEU A 112 -27.78 26.48 12.10
C LEU A 112 -26.35 26.35 12.60
N THR A 113 -26.07 26.80 13.83
CA THR A 113 -24.75 26.68 14.45
C THR A 113 -24.32 25.22 14.62
N GLN A 114 -25.27 24.33 14.93
CA GLN A 114 -24.96 22.87 15.00
C GLN A 114 -24.64 22.30 13.63
N LEU A 115 -25.39 22.69 12.58
CA LEU A 115 -25.12 22.26 11.20
C LEU A 115 -23.74 22.71 10.70
N GLU A 116 -23.34 23.94 11.05
CA GLU A 116 -21.98 24.42 10.74
C GLU A 116 -20.90 23.56 11.40
N LYS A 117 -21.07 23.19 12.66
CA LYS A 117 -20.14 22.30 13.36
C LYS A 117 -20.11 20.90 12.76
N LEU A 118 -21.28 20.36 12.37
CA LEU A 118 -21.34 19.06 11.68
C LEU A 118 -20.67 19.10 10.30
N ARG A 119 -20.83 20.20 9.56
CA ARG A 119 -20.10 20.43 8.32
C ARG A 119 -18.58 20.39 8.55
N ASP A 120 -18.10 21.10 9.56
CA ASP A 120 -16.68 21.15 9.86
C ASP A 120 -16.14 19.76 10.28
N GLN A 121 -16.95 18.95 10.94
CA GLN A 121 -16.61 17.54 11.22
C GLN A 121 -16.50 16.71 9.96
N VAL A 122 -17.40 16.88 8.97
CA VAL A 122 -17.27 16.18 7.67
C VAL A 122 -15.95 16.56 6.97
N TYR A 123 -15.57 17.84 7.04
CA TYR A 123 -14.29 18.28 6.47
C TYR A 123 -13.09 17.69 7.22
N ALA A 124 -13.18 17.54 8.53
CA ALA A 124 -12.15 16.88 9.32
C ALA A 124 -11.99 15.40 8.96
N GLU A 125 -13.12 14.68 8.81
CA GLU A 125 -13.10 13.28 8.37
C GLU A 125 -12.61 13.14 6.91
N GLY A 126 -12.89 14.11 6.05
CA GLY A 126 -12.33 14.15 4.69
C GLY A 126 -10.81 14.32 4.65
N ASN A 127 -10.21 14.76 5.75
CA ASN A 127 -8.77 14.88 5.94
C ASN A 127 -8.19 13.75 6.82
N ALA A 128 -8.89 12.62 6.93
CA ALA A 128 -8.36 11.45 7.63
C ALA A 128 -7.00 11.05 7.05
N ASP A 129 -6.05 10.78 7.93
CA ASP A 129 -4.70 10.41 7.56
C ASP A 129 -4.31 9.03 8.08
N TYR A 130 -3.44 8.37 7.33
CA TYR A 130 -2.78 7.13 7.71
C TYR A 130 -1.28 7.27 7.48
N ALA A 131 -0.49 7.12 8.54
CA ALA A 131 0.98 7.24 8.49
C ALA A 131 1.46 8.55 7.83
N GLY A 132 0.75 9.69 8.08
CA GLY A 132 1.07 11.00 7.50
C GLY A 132 0.65 11.18 6.05
N ARG A 133 -0.14 10.25 5.50
CA ARG A 133 -0.71 10.32 4.16
C ARG A 133 -2.22 10.50 4.26
N THR A 134 -2.75 11.49 3.57
CA THR A 134 -4.20 11.71 3.49
C THR A 134 -4.84 10.66 2.59
N VAL A 135 -5.96 10.09 3.08
CA VAL A 135 -6.61 8.94 2.43
C VAL A 135 -7.42 9.36 1.21
N PHE A 136 -8.09 10.53 1.28
CA PHE A 136 -9.06 10.97 0.27
C PHE A 136 -8.50 11.92 -0.79
N THR A 137 -7.20 12.19 -0.79
CA THR A 137 -6.56 13.16 -1.70
C THR A 137 -6.01 12.52 -2.99
N GLY A 138 -6.24 11.23 -3.20
CA GLY A 138 -5.76 10.50 -4.37
C GLY A 138 -4.23 10.48 -4.45
N TYR A 139 -3.65 10.94 -5.57
CA TYR A 139 -2.20 10.96 -5.78
C TYR A 139 -1.43 11.92 -4.88
N ARG A 140 -2.10 12.91 -4.29
CA ARG A 140 -1.46 13.94 -3.45
C ARG A 140 -1.60 13.63 -1.97
N THR A 141 -1.16 12.48 -1.57
CA THR A 141 -1.30 11.97 -0.20
C THR A 141 -0.58 12.80 0.86
N ASN A 142 0.32 13.70 0.47
CA ASN A 142 1.06 14.59 1.35
C ASN A 142 0.38 15.94 1.60
N GLN A 143 -0.81 16.17 1.02
CA GLN A 143 -1.52 17.44 1.13
C GLN A 143 -2.94 17.20 1.63
N LYS A 144 -3.38 18.06 2.56
CA LYS A 144 -4.75 18.06 3.07
C LYS A 144 -5.69 18.76 2.11
N LEU A 145 -6.94 18.33 2.10
CA LEU A 145 -8.03 19.04 1.43
C LEU A 145 -8.30 20.35 2.20
N THR A 146 -8.27 21.48 1.51
CA THR A 146 -8.68 22.76 2.06
C THR A 146 -10.00 23.19 1.42
N PHE A 147 -11.00 23.50 2.25
CA PHE A 147 -12.30 23.99 1.83
C PHE A 147 -12.39 25.46 2.23
N MET A 148 -12.53 26.35 1.26
CA MET A 148 -12.75 27.76 1.49
C MET A 148 -14.20 28.09 1.18
N THR A 149 -14.86 28.79 2.10
CA THR A 149 -16.20 29.34 1.90
C THR A 149 -16.06 30.86 1.66
N ASP A 150 -16.46 31.33 0.51
CA ASP A 150 -16.52 32.75 0.22
C ASP A 150 -17.89 33.29 0.64
N ASP A 151 -17.95 34.49 1.19
CA ASP A 151 -19.16 35.05 1.83
C ASP A 151 -20.40 35.14 0.92
N ASN A 152 -20.23 35.05 -0.40
CA ASN A 152 -21.33 35.18 -1.37
C ASN A 152 -21.57 33.96 -2.27
N THR A 153 -20.65 33.03 -2.32
CA THR A 153 -20.79 31.78 -3.08
C THR A 153 -19.96 30.73 -2.39
N THR A 154 -20.55 29.58 -2.11
CA THR A 154 -19.81 28.42 -1.60
C THR A 154 -18.87 27.95 -2.68
N SER A 155 -17.68 28.53 -2.76
CA SER A 155 -16.62 28.05 -3.63
C SER A 155 -15.74 27.10 -2.84
N TYR A 156 -15.62 25.88 -3.30
CA TYR A 156 -14.74 24.89 -2.70
C TYR A 156 -13.39 24.93 -3.42
N ASN A 157 -12.37 25.40 -2.74
CA ASN A 157 -11.00 25.28 -3.21
C ASN A 157 -10.41 23.98 -2.70
N ILE A 158 -10.19 23.05 -3.60
CA ILE A 158 -9.42 21.85 -3.30
C ILE A 158 -7.97 22.19 -3.56
N THR A 159 -7.17 22.08 -2.54
CA THR A 159 -5.72 22.36 -2.46
C THR A 159 -4.97 22.66 -3.74
N GLN A 160 -4.15 23.67 -3.71
CA GLN A 160 -3.31 24.23 -4.77
C GLN A 160 -4.01 25.22 -5.71
N GLY A 161 -4.84 26.10 -5.18
CA GLY A 161 -5.31 27.24 -5.94
C GLY A 161 -6.30 26.91 -7.06
N LEU A 162 -6.90 25.73 -7.02
CA LEU A 162 -8.02 25.41 -7.88
C LEU A 162 -9.26 26.08 -7.31
N SER A 163 -9.62 27.22 -7.88
CA SER A 163 -10.83 27.97 -7.55
C SER A 163 -11.94 27.57 -8.53
N TYR A 164 -13.03 27.05 -8.00
CA TYR A 164 -14.19 26.69 -8.83
C TYR A 164 -15.17 27.85 -8.82
N LYS A 165 -15.16 28.63 -9.87
CA LYS A 165 -16.15 29.70 -10.09
C LYS A 165 -17.40 29.22 -10.81
N ASN A 166 -17.33 28.09 -11.54
CA ASN A 166 -18.42 27.58 -12.35
C ASN A 166 -18.65 26.09 -12.11
N LEU A 167 -19.89 25.68 -11.98
CA LEU A 167 -20.32 24.28 -11.84
C LEU A 167 -19.84 23.38 -13.01
N GLU A 168 -19.63 23.96 -14.17
CA GLU A 168 -19.15 23.23 -15.36
C GLU A 168 -17.69 22.80 -15.26
N GLU A 169 -16.88 23.47 -14.45
CA GLU A 169 -15.49 23.12 -14.19
C GLU A 169 -15.36 22.03 -13.10
N HIS A 170 -16.39 21.77 -12.31
CA HIS A 170 -16.37 20.79 -11.21
C HIS A 170 -16.25 19.34 -11.66
N ARG A 171 -16.68 19.02 -12.85
CA ARG A 171 -16.72 17.63 -13.35
C ARG A 171 -15.36 16.97 -13.51
N TYR A 172 -14.28 17.71 -13.43
CA TYR A 172 -12.93 17.19 -13.71
C TYR A 172 -12.06 17.00 -12.48
N TYR A 173 -12.53 17.35 -11.30
CA TYR A 173 -11.65 17.63 -10.18
C TYR A 173 -12.01 16.96 -8.87
N SER A 174 -12.86 15.95 -8.89
CA SER A 174 -12.96 15.11 -7.72
C SER A 174 -11.69 14.26 -7.66
N CYS A 175 -10.99 14.32 -6.56
CA CYS A 175 -9.81 13.48 -6.31
C CYS A 175 -10.11 11.99 -6.44
N LEU A 176 -11.37 11.61 -6.41
CA LEU A 176 -11.88 10.25 -6.58
C LEU A 176 -11.89 9.77 -8.04
N LEU A 177 -11.79 10.68 -9.03
CA LEU A 177 -11.78 10.31 -10.46
C LEU A 177 -10.41 9.89 -10.98
N TYR A 178 -9.34 10.09 -10.20
CA TYR A 178 -7.99 9.69 -10.59
C TYR A 178 -7.58 8.32 -10.05
N THR A 179 -8.47 7.59 -9.42
CA THR A 179 -8.23 6.23 -8.92
C THR A 179 -8.83 5.14 -9.78
N SER A 180 -9.26 5.45 -10.99
CA SER A 180 -9.70 4.47 -11.98
C SER A 180 -8.67 4.25 -13.08
#